data_820e225c177abeb1a3671217574dd30c
#
_entry.id   820e225c177abeb1a3671217574dd30c
#
_cell.length_a   1.000
_cell.length_b   1.000
_cell.length_c   1.000
_cell.angle_alpha   90.00
_cell.angle_beta   90.00
_cell.angle_gamma   90.00
#
_symmetry.space_group_name_H-M   'P 1'
#
loop_
_entity.id
_entity.type
_entity.pdbx_description
1 polymer ?
#
loop_
_entity_poly.entity_id
_entity_poly.type
_entity_poly.pdbx_seq_one_letter_code
_entity_poly.pdbx_strand_id
1 'polypeptide(L)'
;QQMTAEQPAAPDTAYVTPEENNITDESAVAYKTQGTASPGDIAAYIWFFGVCVFLLVVLLSYIVYLIRKRRHSFRLENCPSLEQAKKELGIKRHITVKTAKDIDSPMLSGVFFPVVYIPCREIPEKNLRMVMLHELTHYKRKDLLIKWISLFANALHWFNPFCYLLCRNLSEACEVSCDMSVTKTMSDEDQKLYMQTILYLAE
;
A
#
# COMPACT_ATOMS: atom_id res chain seq x y z
N GLN A 1 91.30 -67.40 -11.70
CA GLN A 1 90.75 -68.21 -12.79
C GLN A 1 89.24 -68.11 -12.77
N GLN A 2 88.75 -67.29 -13.66
CA GLN A 2 87.97 -67.69 -14.82
C GLN A 2 86.58 -68.28 -14.48
N MET A 3 85.50 -67.87 -14.97
CA MET A 3 85.19 -67.54 -16.40
C MET A 3 83.80 -66.89 -16.46
N THR A 4 83.73 -65.95 -17.31
CA THR A 4 82.55 -65.38 -17.96
C THR A 4 81.43 -66.35 -18.31
N ALA A 5 80.18 -66.00 -18.07
CA ALA A 5 79.04 -66.45 -18.82
C ALA A 5 78.01 -65.31 -18.98
N GLU A 6 77.86 -65.03 -20.24
CA GLU A 6 77.01 -64.04 -20.80
C GLU A 6 75.52 -64.42 -20.64
N GLN A 7 74.72 -63.44 -20.28
CA GLN A 7 73.31 -63.60 -20.10
C GLN A 7 72.58 -62.90 -21.31
N PRO A 8 71.64 -63.55 -21.98
CA PRO A 8 70.87 -62.89 -23.01
C PRO A 8 69.72 -62.07 -22.46
N ALA A 9 69.47 -60.96 -23.10
CA ALA A 9 68.46 -60.02 -22.86
C ALA A 9 67.05 -60.62 -22.98
N ALA A 10 66.16 -60.34 -22.01
CA ALA A 10 64.74 -60.54 -22.06
C ALA A 10 64.02 -59.24 -22.49
N PRO A 11 62.89 -59.31 -23.22
CA PRO A 11 62.26 -58.16 -23.83
C PRO A 11 61.41 -57.33 -22.78
N ASP A 12 61.47 -56.07 -23.03
CA ASP A 12 60.60 -55.05 -22.38
C ASP A 12 59.10 -55.39 -22.50
N THR A 13 58.47 -55.71 -21.39
CA THR A 13 57.00 -55.63 -21.26
C THR A 13 56.67 -54.31 -20.52
N ALA A 14 56.22 -53.37 -21.33
CA ALA A 14 55.66 -52.13 -20.81
C ALA A 14 54.41 -52.46 -20.00
N TYR A 15 54.48 -52.20 -18.69
CA TYR A 15 53.35 -52.13 -17.79
C TYR A 15 52.58 -50.86 -18.11
N VAL A 16 51.42 -50.98 -18.75
CA VAL A 16 50.44 -49.93 -18.84
C VAL A 16 49.74 -49.84 -17.47
N THR A 17 50.08 -48.80 -16.71
CA THR A 17 49.29 -48.42 -15.54
C THR A 17 47.92 -47.97 -16.01
N PRO A 18 46.80 -48.42 -15.39
CA PRO A 18 45.50 -47.83 -15.65
C PRO A 18 45.54 -46.39 -15.18
N GLU A 19 45.33 -45.44 -16.08
CA GLU A 19 44.97 -44.10 -15.75
C GLU A 19 43.72 -44.15 -14.86
N GLU A 20 43.86 -43.74 -13.62
CA GLU A 20 42.83 -43.48 -12.69
C GLU A 20 42.02 -42.31 -13.25
N ASN A 21 40.95 -42.62 -14.00
CA ASN A 21 39.97 -41.63 -14.44
C ASN A 21 39.38 -40.99 -13.20
N ASN A 22 39.96 -39.87 -12.80
CA ASN A 22 39.31 -38.86 -11.99
C ASN A 22 38.17 -38.25 -12.80
N ILE A 23 37.07 -39.01 -12.91
CA ILE A 23 35.78 -38.45 -13.25
C ILE A 23 35.40 -37.64 -11.98
N THR A 24 35.82 -36.39 -12.02
CA THR A 24 35.40 -35.41 -11.04
C THR A 24 33.89 -35.46 -10.96
N ASP A 25 33.40 -35.66 -9.76
CA ASP A 25 32.03 -35.83 -9.32
C ASP A 25 31.21 -34.51 -9.48
N GLU A 26 31.49 -33.76 -10.56
CA GLU A 26 30.78 -32.53 -10.89
C GLU A 26 29.38 -32.79 -11.46
N SER A 27 29.18 -33.98 -12.06
CA SER A 27 27.85 -34.38 -12.54
C SER A 27 26.93 -34.89 -11.44
N ALA A 28 27.50 -35.41 -10.35
CA ALA A 28 26.73 -35.85 -9.19
C ALA A 28 26.21 -34.66 -8.32
N VAL A 29 26.93 -33.51 -8.38
CA VAL A 29 26.49 -32.29 -7.65
C VAL A 29 25.33 -31.60 -8.39
N ALA A 30 25.24 -31.70 -9.69
CA ALA A 30 24.17 -31.09 -10.48
C ALA A 30 22.79 -31.77 -10.35
N TYR A 31 22.74 -33.03 -9.94
CA TYR A 31 21.46 -33.73 -9.75
C TYR A 31 20.87 -33.62 -8.34
N LYS A 32 21.60 -32.97 -7.39
CA LYS A 32 21.14 -32.86 -5.99
C LYS A 32 20.35 -31.58 -5.72
N THR A 33 20.08 -30.80 -6.74
CA THR A 33 19.26 -29.55 -6.67
C THR A 33 17.87 -29.68 -7.30
N GLN A 34 17.34 -30.89 -7.55
CA GLN A 34 15.90 -31.05 -7.77
C GLN A 34 15.23 -31.14 -6.38
N GLY A 35 14.97 -29.99 -5.91
CA GLY A 35 14.49 -29.45 -4.70
C GLY A 35 13.22 -30.07 -4.18
N THR A 36 13.31 -30.77 -3.08
CA THR A 36 12.24 -30.72 -2.08
C THR A 36 12.26 -29.30 -1.54
N ALA A 37 11.16 -28.55 -1.77
CA ALA A 37 11.00 -27.19 -1.25
C ALA A 37 11.32 -27.20 0.26
N SER A 38 12.24 -26.35 0.68
CA SER A 38 12.59 -26.28 2.08
C SER A 38 11.38 -25.77 2.89
N PRO A 39 11.26 -26.08 4.18
CA PRO A 39 10.18 -25.51 5.01
C PRO A 39 10.13 -23.98 4.93
N GLY A 40 11.28 -23.32 4.72
CA GLY A 40 11.36 -21.88 4.50
C GLY A 40 10.73 -21.43 3.19
N ASP A 41 10.93 -22.19 2.10
CA ASP A 41 10.32 -21.89 0.80
C ASP A 41 8.79 -22.00 0.87
N ILE A 42 8.29 -23.03 1.56
CA ILE A 42 6.84 -23.22 1.76
C ILE A 42 6.25 -22.05 2.56
N ALA A 43 6.90 -21.63 3.64
CA ALA A 43 6.47 -20.49 4.44
C ALA A 43 6.47 -19.18 3.61
N ALA A 44 7.49 -18.97 2.77
CA ALA A 44 7.57 -17.82 1.88
C ALA A 44 6.43 -17.81 0.84
N TYR A 45 6.09 -18.96 0.27
CA TYR A 45 4.96 -19.07 -0.67
C TYR A 45 3.62 -18.81 0.01
N ILE A 46 3.40 -19.32 1.22
CA ILE A 46 2.18 -19.05 2.01
C ILE A 46 2.07 -17.55 2.31
N TRP A 47 3.15 -16.94 2.76
CA TRP A 47 3.19 -15.50 3.03
C TRP A 47 2.88 -14.69 1.77
N PHE A 48 3.55 -14.97 0.67
CA PHE A 48 3.35 -14.26 -0.60
C PHE A 48 1.92 -14.43 -1.14
N PHE A 49 1.39 -15.66 -1.08
CA PHE A 49 -0.01 -15.93 -1.45
C PHE A 49 -0.98 -15.11 -0.60
N GLY A 50 -0.78 -15.04 0.72
CA GLY A 50 -1.62 -14.23 1.62
C GLY A 50 -1.56 -12.74 1.26
N VAL A 51 -0.38 -12.19 0.95
CA VAL A 51 -0.23 -10.80 0.47
C VAL A 51 -1.02 -10.58 -0.83
N CYS A 52 -0.90 -11.49 -1.81
CA CYS A 52 -1.61 -11.39 -3.08
C CYS A 52 -3.12 -11.42 -2.90
N VAL A 53 -3.63 -12.34 -2.07
CA VAL A 53 -5.07 -12.44 -1.76
C VAL A 53 -5.56 -11.17 -1.07
N PHE A 54 -4.83 -10.67 -0.07
CA PHE A 54 -5.18 -9.43 0.63
C PHE A 54 -5.27 -8.24 -0.34
N LEU A 55 -4.25 -8.05 -1.17
CA LEU A 55 -4.23 -6.95 -2.16
C LEU A 55 -5.34 -7.11 -3.20
N LEU A 56 -5.66 -8.32 -3.64
CA LEU A 56 -6.76 -8.58 -4.56
C LEU A 56 -8.10 -8.20 -3.94
N VAL A 57 -8.37 -8.59 -2.68
CA VAL A 57 -9.60 -8.23 -1.97
C VAL A 57 -9.72 -6.72 -1.81
N VAL A 58 -8.64 -6.03 -1.44
CA VAL A 58 -8.60 -4.57 -1.33
C VAL A 58 -8.88 -3.92 -2.69
N LEU A 59 -8.23 -4.39 -3.76
CA LEU A 59 -8.42 -3.87 -5.11
C LEU A 59 -9.86 -4.04 -5.59
N LEU A 60 -10.43 -5.22 -5.43
CA LEU A 60 -11.83 -5.49 -5.82
C LEU A 60 -12.80 -4.62 -5.02
N SER A 61 -12.60 -4.50 -3.71
CA SER A 61 -13.41 -3.63 -2.84
C SER A 61 -13.32 -2.17 -3.29
N TYR A 62 -12.12 -1.71 -3.64
CA TYR A 62 -11.90 -0.34 -4.14
C TYR A 62 -12.56 -0.12 -5.51
N ILE A 63 -12.49 -1.09 -6.43
CA ILE A 63 -13.16 -1.01 -7.73
C ILE A 63 -14.69 -0.94 -7.55
N VAL A 64 -15.26 -1.80 -6.71
CA VAL A 64 -16.70 -1.79 -6.40
C VAL A 64 -17.12 -0.44 -5.80
N TYR A 65 -16.32 0.08 -4.87
CA TYR A 65 -16.53 1.40 -4.29
C TYR A 65 -16.54 2.51 -5.37
N LEU A 66 -15.55 2.51 -6.28
CA LEU A 66 -15.49 3.49 -7.36
C LEU A 66 -16.68 3.39 -8.32
N ILE A 67 -17.12 2.18 -8.67
CA ILE A 67 -18.26 1.96 -9.56
C ILE A 67 -19.54 2.48 -8.90
N ARG A 68 -19.79 2.15 -7.63
CA ARG A 68 -20.94 2.67 -6.87
C ARG A 68 -20.95 4.20 -6.84
N LYS A 69 -19.81 4.79 -6.50
CA LYS A 69 -19.67 6.26 -6.43
C LYS A 69 -19.91 6.94 -7.78
N ARG A 70 -19.43 6.36 -8.89
CA ARG A 70 -19.66 6.92 -10.22
C ARG A 70 -21.14 6.89 -10.63
N ARG A 71 -21.87 5.84 -10.25
CA ARG A 71 -23.28 5.66 -10.63
C ARG A 71 -24.23 6.61 -9.88
N HIS A 72 -23.91 6.96 -8.64
CA HIS A 72 -24.83 7.69 -7.74
C HIS A 72 -24.32 9.09 -7.38
N SER A 73 -23.37 9.65 -8.15
CA SER A 73 -22.83 10.98 -7.90
C SER A 73 -23.09 11.94 -9.06
N PHE A 74 -23.48 13.17 -8.73
CA PHE A 74 -23.68 14.27 -9.66
C PHE A 74 -22.62 15.34 -9.41
N ARG A 75 -22.07 15.93 -10.49
CA ARG A 75 -21.10 17.00 -10.37
C ARG A 75 -21.78 18.29 -9.93
N LEU A 76 -21.24 18.93 -8.93
CA LEU A 76 -21.64 20.28 -8.53
C LEU A 76 -20.79 21.30 -9.29
N GLU A 77 -21.40 22.07 -10.19
CA GLU A 77 -20.65 22.97 -11.08
C GLU A 77 -20.17 24.23 -10.36
N ASN A 78 -20.96 24.76 -9.41
CA ASN A 78 -20.60 25.95 -8.65
C ASN A 78 -20.64 25.66 -7.15
N CYS A 79 -19.48 25.72 -6.51
CA CYS A 79 -19.37 25.60 -5.05
C CYS A 79 -18.48 26.76 -4.53
N PRO A 80 -19.06 27.93 -4.18
CA PRO A 80 -18.33 29.08 -3.68
C PRO A 80 -17.49 28.73 -2.44
N SER A 81 -18.04 27.91 -1.54
CA SER A 81 -17.37 27.42 -0.33
C SER A 81 -16.08 26.64 -0.63
N LEU A 82 -16.02 25.88 -1.76
CA LEU A 82 -14.80 25.21 -2.20
C LEU A 82 -13.71 26.23 -2.60
N GLU A 83 -14.06 27.20 -3.44
CA GLU A 83 -13.08 28.17 -3.93
C GLU A 83 -12.56 29.07 -2.79
N GLN A 84 -13.42 29.41 -1.83
CA GLN A 84 -13.01 30.13 -0.63
C GLN A 84 -12.03 29.30 0.21
N ALA A 85 -12.34 28.04 0.50
CA ALA A 85 -11.48 27.15 1.27
C ALA A 85 -10.14 26.89 0.55
N LYS A 86 -10.14 26.71 -0.78
CA LYS A 86 -8.91 26.59 -1.59
C LYS A 86 -8.03 27.83 -1.46
N LYS A 87 -8.62 29.02 -1.50
CA LYS A 87 -7.90 30.30 -1.36
C LYS A 87 -7.28 30.40 0.03
N GLU A 88 -8.02 30.08 1.08
CA GLU A 88 -7.54 30.10 2.46
C GLU A 88 -6.38 29.14 2.70
N LEU A 89 -6.45 27.93 2.11
CA LEU A 89 -5.41 26.90 2.24
C LEU A 89 -4.26 27.04 1.24
N GLY A 90 -4.36 27.98 0.27
CA GLY A 90 -3.36 28.18 -0.78
C GLY A 90 -3.31 27.04 -1.81
N ILE A 91 -4.42 26.34 -2.06
CA ILE A 91 -4.50 25.21 -2.98
C ILE A 91 -4.83 25.71 -4.38
N LYS A 92 -3.86 25.58 -5.31
CA LYS A 92 -4.02 26.00 -6.72
C LYS A 92 -4.60 24.90 -7.62
N ARG A 93 -4.58 23.65 -7.14
CA ARG A 93 -5.03 22.50 -7.94
C ARG A 93 -6.54 22.51 -8.14
N HIS A 94 -6.97 22.02 -9.31
CA HIS A 94 -8.39 21.78 -9.56
C HIS A 94 -8.88 20.59 -8.72
N ILE A 95 -9.92 20.81 -7.93
CA ILE A 95 -10.61 19.81 -7.12
C ILE A 95 -12.07 19.80 -7.53
N THR A 96 -12.60 18.62 -7.82
CA THR A 96 -13.99 18.48 -8.23
C THR A 96 -14.86 18.21 -7.00
N VAL A 97 -16.02 18.84 -6.91
CA VAL A 97 -17.05 18.51 -5.90
C VAL A 97 -18.16 17.72 -6.56
N LYS A 98 -18.62 16.69 -5.89
CA LYS A 98 -19.75 15.87 -6.31
C LYS A 98 -20.71 15.63 -5.15
N THR A 99 -21.99 15.65 -5.43
CA THR A 99 -23.03 15.17 -4.51
C THR A 99 -23.26 13.68 -4.74
N ALA A 100 -23.37 12.91 -3.66
CA ALA A 100 -23.64 11.48 -3.73
C ALA A 100 -24.76 11.10 -2.76
N LYS A 101 -25.66 10.18 -3.20
CA LYS A 101 -26.79 9.72 -2.39
C LYS A 101 -26.43 8.67 -1.35
N ASP A 102 -25.33 7.94 -1.60
CA ASP A 102 -24.93 6.76 -0.83
C ASP A 102 -23.86 7.10 0.23
N ILE A 103 -23.81 8.34 0.69
CA ILE A 103 -22.90 8.77 1.74
C ILE A 103 -23.64 9.60 2.79
N ASP A 104 -23.30 9.36 4.04
CA ASP A 104 -23.87 10.07 5.18
C ASP A 104 -23.03 11.28 5.60
N SER A 105 -21.72 11.21 5.37
CA SER A 105 -20.76 12.28 5.69
C SER A 105 -19.93 12.70 4.47
N PRO A 106 -19.49 13.97 4.41
CA PRO A 106 -18.53 14.45 3.42
C PRO A 106 -17.26 13.61 3.44
N MET A 107 -16.58 13.51 2.30
CA MET A 107 -15.31 12.80 2.22
C MET A 107 -14.46 13.22 1.02
N LEU A 108 -13.16 13.24 1.21
CA LEU A 108 -12.17 13.36 0.16
C LEU A 108 -11.81 11.98 -0.41
N SER A 109 -11.79 11.84 -1.72
CA SER A 109 -11.38 10.61 -2.41
C SER A 109 -10.44 10.93 -3.58
N GLY A 110 -9.49 10.01 -3.83
CA GLY A 110 -8.55 10.11 -4.95
C GLY A 110 -7.26 10.85 -4.60
N VAL A 111 -6.12 10.14 -4.63
CA VAL A 111 -4.78 10.72 -4.39
C VAL A 111 -4.34 11.58 -5.58
N PHE A 112 -4.50 11.06 -6.80
CA PHE A 112 -4.06 11.75 -8.03
C PHE A 112 -5.12 12.68 -8.60
N PHE A 113 -6.40 12.33 -8.47
CA PHE A 113 -7.54 13.12 -8.96
C PHE A 113 -8.49 13.37 -7.79
N PRO A 114 -8.22 14.40 -6.97
CA PRO A 114 -9.00 14.65 -5.76
C PRO A 114 -10.43 15.05 -6.10
N VAL A 115 -11.37 14.36 -5.47
CA VAL A 115 -12.79 14.64 -5.55
C VAL A 115 -13.34 14.70 -4.13
N VAL A 116 -14.01 15.79 -3.80
CA VAL A 116 -14.76 15.92 -2.56
C VAL A 116 -16.20 15.48 -2.82
N TYR A 117 -16.67 14.50 -2.09
CA TYR A 117 -18.05 14.05 -2.12
C TYR A 117 -18.81 14.66 -0.94
N ILE A 118 -20.01 15.15 -1.22
CA ILE A 118 -20.94 15.73 -0.25
C ILE A 118 -22.24 14.90 -0.27
N PRO A 119 -22.85 14.61 0.89
CA PRO A 119 -24.16 13.96 0.94
C PRO A 119 -25.24 14.82 0.28
N CYS A 120 -26.28 14.16 -0.28
CA CYS A 120 -27.42 14.84 -0.90
C CYS A 120 -28.42 15.41 0.14
N ARG A 121 -27.92 15.91 1.27
CA ARG A 121 -28.71 16.64 2.26
C ARG A 121 -28.39 18.13 2.16
N GLU A 122 -29.33 18.98 2.55
CA GLU A 122 -29.09 20.42 2.60
C GLU A 122 -28.10 20.75 3.72
N ILE A 123 -26.96 21.29 3.35
CA ILE A 123 -25.96 21.79 4.30
C ILE A 123 -25.92 23.31 4.13
N PRO A 124 -26.17 24.10 5.19
CA PRO A 124 -26.06 25.55 5.13
C PRO A 124 -24.69 25.97 4.61
N GLU A 125 -24.61 27.02 3.80
CA GLU A 125 -23.37 27.42 3.12
C GLU A 125 -22.22 27.71 4.09
N LYS A 126 -22.51 28.27 5.27
CA LYS A 126 -21.52 28.50 6.33
C LYS A 126 -20.90 27.19 6.83
N ASN A 127 -21.72 26.17 7.02
CA ASN A 127 -21.30 24.84 7.44
C ASN A 127 -20.54 24.15 6.32
N LEU A 128 -21.00 24.32 5.05
CA LEU A 128 -20.31 23.75 3.89
C LEU A 128 -18.88 24.29 3.73
N ARG A 129 -18.64 25.58 4.06
CA ARG A 129 -17.28 26.13 4.10
C ARG A 129 -16.41 25.41 5.13
N MET A 130 -16.92 25.12 6.34
CA MET A 130 -16.16 24.39 7.37
C MET A 130 -15.84 22.97 6.93
N VAL A 131 -16.79 22.29 6.28
CA VAL A 131 -16.59 20.98 5.66
C VAL A 131 -15.49 21.03 4.60
N MET A 132 -15.52 22.03 3.71
CA MET A 132 -14.49 22.15 2.67
C MET A 132 -13.11 22.42 3.27
N LEU A 133 -13.01 23.21 4.31
CA LEU A 133 -11.74 23.46 5.02
C LEU A 133 -11.20 22.15 5.62
N HIS A 134 -12.04 21.34 6.24
CA HIS A 134 -11.66 20.03 6.78
C HIS A 134 -11.15 19.10 5.67
N GLU A 135 -11.95 18.83 4.64
CA GLU A 135 -11.60 17.91 3.55
C GLU A 135 -10.34 18.36 2.76
N LEU A 136 -10.22 19.67 2.50
CA LEU A 136 -9.06 20.20 1.82
C LEU A 136 -7.80 20.22 2.69
N THR A 137 -7.94 20.25 3.99
CA THR A 137 -6.80 20.11 4.92
C THR A 137 -6.25 18.69 4.87
N HIS A 138 -7.09 17.65 4.81
CA HIS A 138 -6.66 16.28 4.53
C HIS A 138 -5.89 16.17 3.21
N TYR A 139 -6.38 16.85 2.16
CA TYR A 139 -5.67 16.91 0.87
C TYR A 139 -4.29 17.55 1.01
N LYS A 140 -4.21 18.72 1.65
CA LYS A 140 -2.96 19.47 1.84
C LYS A 140 -1.93 18.69 2.64
N ARG A 141 -2.37 17.98 3.67
CA ARG A 141 -1.54 17.13 4.55
C ARG A 141 -1.17 15.80 3.93
N LYS A 142 -1.82 15.40 2.82
CA LYS A 142 -1.64 14.11 2.15
C LYS A 142 -2.06 12.92 3.03
N ASP A 143 -3.04 13.09 3.91
CA ASP A 143 -3.50 12.06 4.83
C ASP A 143 -4.00 10.81 4.09
N LEU A 144 -4.57 10.99 2.89
CA LEU A 144 -4.97 9.88 2.02
C LEU A 144 -3.76 9.03 1.58
N LEU A 145 -2.61 9.65 1.31
CA LEU A 145 -1.38 8.92 0.98
C LEU A 145 -0.87 8.12 2.19
N ILE A 146 -0.93 8.70 3.38
CA ILE A 146 -0.55 8.02 4.62
C ILE A 146 -1.44 6.78 4.84
N LYS A 147 -2.77 6.91 4.63
CA LYS A 147 -3.72 5.80 4.71
C LYS A 147 -3.38 4.68 3.70
N TRP A 148 -2.95 5.03 2.48
CA TRP A 148 -2.52 4.04 1.48
C TRP A 148 -1.22 3.33 1.87
N ILE A 149 -0.23 4.06 2.40
CA ILE A 149 1.03 3.47 2.89
C ILE A 149 0.75 2.50 4.05
N SER A 150 -0.11 2.89 4.99
CA SER A 150 -0.48 2.02 6.12
C SER A 150 -1.22 0.76 5.66
N LEU A 151 -2.08 0.87 4.66
CA LEU A 151 -2.77 -0.27 4.05
C LEU A 151 -1.78 -1.23 3.38
N PHE A 152 -0.78 -0.72 2.67
CA PHE A 152 0.28 -1.54 2.07
C PHE A 152 1.13 -2.25 3.13
N ALA A 153 1.51 -1.54 4.20
CA ALA A 153 2.21 -2.14 5.33
C ALA A 153 1.38 -3.26 5.98
N ASN A 154 0.06 -3.04 6.11
CA ASN A 154 -0.86 -4.04 6.61
C ASN A 154 -0.97 -5.27 5.68
N ALA A 155 -0.90 -5.07 4.36
CA ALA A 155 -0.88 -6.17 3.40
C ALA A 155 0.36 -7.06 3.56
N LEU A 156 1.54 -6.47 3.79
CA LEU A 156 2.79 -7.22 4.03
C LEU A 156 2.74 -8.02 5.35
N HIS A 157 2.00 -7.52 6.32
CA HIS A 157 1.85 -8.11 7.65
C HIS A 157 0.40 -8.58 7.89
N TRP A 158 -0.24 -9.11 6.86
CA TRP A 158 -1.66 -9.50 6.85
C TRP A 158 -2.05 -10.43 8.01
N PHE A 159 -1.12 -11.22 8.51
CA PHE A 159 -1.29 -12.16 9.62
C PHE A 159 -1.12 -11.50 11.01
N ASN A 160 -0.66 -10.25 11.08
CA ASN A 160 -0.35 -9.57 12.34
C ASN A 160 -1.50 -8.67 12.80
N PRO A 161 -2.23 -8.98 13.88
CA PRO A 161 -3.35 -8.17 14.35
C PRO A 161 -2.94 -6.77 14.83
N PHE A 162 -1.69 -6.59 15.27
CA PHE A 162 -1.19 -5.28 15.69
C PHE A 162 -1.11 -4.27 14.54
N CYS A 163 -0.89 -4.75 13.30
CA CYS A 163 -0.88 -3.86 12.13
C CYS A 163 -2.27 -3.26 11.86
N TYR A 164 -3.33 -4.03 12.06
CA TYR A 164 -4.71 -3.53 11.94
C TYR A 164 -5.03 -2.48 13.00
N LEU A 165 -4.61 -2.72 14.23
CA LEU A 165 -4.76 -1.75 15.32
C LEU A 165 -3.97 -0.47 15.03
N LEU A 166 -2.74 -0.60 14.54
CA LEU A 166 -1.90 0.55 14.15
C LEU A 166 -2.56 1.36 13.03
N CYS A 167 -3.11 0.71 11.99
CA CYS A 167 -3.81 1.41 10.90
C CYS A 167 -5.04 2.18 11.40
N ARG A 168 -5.79 1.61 12.35
CA ARG A 168 -6.92 2.27 12.98
C ARG A 168 -6.48 3.50 13.78
N ASN A 169 -5.52 3.34 14.69
CA ASN A 169 -4.99 4.44 15.49
C ASN A 169 -4.39 5.56 14.62
N LEU A 170 -3.72 5.18 13.52
CA LEU A 170 -3.18 6.15 12.57
C LEU A 170 -4.30 6.96 11.88
N SER A 171 -5.40 6.31 11.52
CA SER A 171 -6.56 7.00 10.95
C SER A 171 -7.18 7.98 11.96
N GLU A 172 -7.37 7.57 13.21
CA GLU A 172 -7.86 8.43 14.28
C GLU A 172 -6.91 9.62 14.55
N ALA A 173 -5.60 9.37 14.55
CA ALA A 173 -4.59 10.43 14.71
C ALA A 173 -4.60 11.43 13.54
N CYS A 174 -4.85 10.97 12.30
CA CYS A 174 -5.01 11.84 11.14
C CYS A 174 -6.21 12.78 11.30
N GLU A 175 -7.36 12.28 11.80
CA GLU A 175 -8.56 13.09 12.03
C GLU A 175 -8.29 14.16 13.10
N VAL A 176 -7.82 13.76 14.29
CA VAL A 176 -7.50 14.70 15.38
C VAL A 176 -6.51 15.77 14.94
N SER A 177 -5.46 15.35 14.22
CA SER A 177 -4.44 16.29 13.74
C SER A 177 -4.96 17.19 12.60
N CYS A 178 -5.97 16.74 11.82
CA CYS A 178 -6.66 17.56 10.84
C CYS A 178 -7.47 18.65 11.55
N ASP A 179 -8.30 18.28 12.52
CA ASP A 179 -9.12 19.22 13.31
C ASP A 179 -8.26 20.28 13.99
N MET A 180 -7.16 19.87 14.63
CA MET A 180 -6.21 20.80 15.22
C MET A 180 -5.58 21.75 14.19
N SER A 181 -5.31 21.27 12.97
CA SER A 181 -4.71 22.08 11.90
C SER A 181 -5.70 23.11 11.35
N VAL A 182 -6.97 22.74 11.24
CA VAL A 182 -8.05 23.61 10.76
C VAL A 182 -8.37 24.68 11.80
N THR A 183 -8.53 24.30 13.06
CA THR A 183 -8.95 25.21 14.14
C THR A 183 -7.87 26.20 14.57
N LYS A 184 -6.58 25.87 14.37
CA LYS A 184 -5.44 26.67 14.83
C LYS A 184 -5.46 28.13 14.33
N THR A 185 -6.02 28.38 13.15
CA THR A 185 -6.02 29.71 12.50
C THR A 185 -7.39 30.38 12.51
N MET A 186 -8.40 29.73 13.11
CA MET A 186 -9.78 30.22 13.16
C MET A 186 -10.00 31.17 14.34
N SER A 187 -10.95 32.08 14.19
CA SER A 187 -11.51 32.86 15.30
C SER A 187 -12.32 31.96 16.23
N ASP A 188 -12.57 32.40 17.45
CA ASP A 188 -13.38 31.65 18.45
C ASP A 188 -14.80 31.37 17.94
N GLU A 189 -15.37 32.26 17.13
CA GLU A 189 -16.70 32.08 16.53
C GLU A 189 -16.66 30.99 15.42
N ASP A 190 -15.65 31.04 14.55
CA ASP A 190 -15.46 30.05 13.51
C ASP A 190 -15.13 28.67 14.10
N GLN A 191 -14.37 28.59 15.20
CA GLN A 191 -14.09 27.33 15.89
C GLN A 191 -15.39 26.70 16.45
N LYS A 192 -16.26 27.50 17.06
CA LYS A 192 -17.56 27.02 17.53
C LYS A 192 -18.43 26.50 16.38
N LEU A 193 -18.50 27.26 15.28
CA LEU A 193 -19.24 26.85 14.10
C LEU A 193 -18.67 25.56 13.50
N TYR A 194 -17.33 25.44 13.42
CA TYR A 194 -16.65 24.26 12.95
C TYR A 194 -17.00 23.03 13.79
N MET A 195 -16.87 23.12 15.13
CA MET A 195 -17.20 22.00 16.03
C MET A 195 -18.67 21.59 15.92
N GLN A 196 -19.59 22.55 15.88
CA GLN A 196 -21.01 22.27 15.66
C GLN A 196 -21.28 21.60 14.32
N THR A 197 -20.56 22.02 13.27
CA THR A 197 -20.69 21.43 11.93
C THR A 197 -20.23 19.99 11.90
N ILE A 198 -19.06 19.69 12.49
CA ILE A 198 -18.53 18.32 12.54
C ILE A 198 -19.45 17.40 13.34
N LEU A 199 -19.97 17.87 14.50
CA LEU A 199 -20.94 17.10 15.29
C LEU A 199 -22.23 16.83 14.51
N TYR A 200 -22.79 17.84 13.85
CA TYR A 200 -23.97 17.69 13.01
C TYR A 200 -23.80 16.68 11.86
N LEU A 201 -22.57 16.55 11.36
CA LEU A 201 -22.26 15.60 10.28
C LEU A 201 -22.00 14.18 10.79
N ALA A 202 -21.71 14.02 12.07
CA ALA A 202 -21.48 12.74 12.73
C ALA A 202 -22.78 12.04 13.20
N GLU A 203 -23.90 12.79 13.28
CA GLU A 203 -25.27 12.27 13.54
C GLU A 203 -25.94 11.74 12.27
#